data_7cc8164b66c64097640e351c286c3c06
#
_entry.id   7cc8164b66c64097640e351c286c3c06
#
_cell.length_a   1.000
_cell.length_b   1.000
_cell.length_c   1.000
_cell.angle_alpha   90.00
_cell.angle_beta   90.00
_cell.angle_gamma   90.00
#
_symmetry.space_group_name_H-M   'P 1'
#
loop_
_entity.id
_entity.type
_entity.pdbx_description
1 polymer ?
#
loop_
_entity_poly.entity_id
_entity_poly.type
_entity_poly.pdbx_seq_one_letter_code
_entity_poly.pdbx_strand_id
1 'polypeptide(L)'
;MSTAISPTAYNYKVVRQFAIMTVVWGILGMGLGVFIASQLVWPELNFGLPWTSFGRLRPLHTNLVIFAFGGCALFATSYYVVQRTCQVRLISDGLAAFHFWGWQAVIVGAAITLPLGYTTTKEYAELEWPLAILLGIVWVVYALVFFGTIVKRKTKHIYVGNWFYGAFIVVTAMLHIVNHASLPVSFFKSYSAYAGATDAMIQWWYGHNAVGFFLTTGFLGMMYYFVPKQAERPIYSYRLSIVHFWALITLYIWAGPHHLHYTALPDWAQSLGMAMSIILLAPSWGGMINGMMTLSGAWHKLRTDPILRFLVVSLAFYGMSTFEGPMMAIKTVNSLSHYTDWTIGHVHAGALGWVAMISIGSTYHMIPKIFGRPQMHSIGLINTHFWLATIGTVLYIASMWVNGITQGLMWRAINDDGTLTYSFVEALQASHPGYIVRAIGGAFFASGMLFMAYNVFRTVRASDPAEAEAAAQIAVAGAH
;
A
#
# COMPACT_ATOMS: atom_id res chain seq x y z
N MET A 1 -14.50 35.95 -7.27
CA MET A 1 -15.15 34.82 -8.03
C MET A 1 -14.04 33.91 -8.54
N SER A 2 -13.89 32.73 -7.98
CA SER A 2 -12.97 31.71 -8.50
C SER A 2 -13.64 31.07 -9.71
N THR A 3 -13.13 31.34 -10.91
CA THR A 3 -13.55 30.65 -12.12
C THR A 3 -13.15 29.17 -11.96
N ALA A 4 -14.12 28.32 -11.64
CA ALA A 4 -13.90 26.88 -11.58
C ALA A 4 -13.40 26.42 -12.96
N ILE A 5 -12.19 25.84 -13.02
CA ILE A 5 -11.63 25.32 -14.26
C ILE A 5 -12.52 24.16 -14.71
N SER A 6 -12.93 24.19 -15.99
CA SER A 6 -13.73 23.10 -16.58
C SER A 6 -13.08 21.74 -16.29
N PRO A 7 -13.86 20.70 -15.94
CA PRO A 7 -13.36 19.34 -15.73
C PRO A 7 -12.57 18.78 -16.92
N THR A 8 -12.81 19.26 -18.13
CA THR A 8 -12.08 18.90 -19.35
C THR A 8 -10.65 19.46 -19.39
N ALA A 9 -10.29 20.40 -18.50
CA ALA A 9 -8.96 20.99 -18.43
C ALA A 9 -7.90 20.08 -17.76
N TYR A 10 -8.29 19.07 -16.98
CA TYR A 10 -7.36 18.16 -16.30
C TYR A 10 -7.00 16.95 -17.16
N ASN A 11 -5.77 16.41 -17.00
CA ASN A 11 -5.40 15.15 -17.63
C ASN A 11 -5.97 13.98 -16.82
N TYR A 12 -7.20 13.61 -17.11
CA TYR A 12 -7.79 12.40 -16.52
C TYR A 12 -7.46 11.11 -17.30
N LYS A 13 -6.83 11.18 -18.47
CA LYS A 13 -6.45 9.97 -19.22
C LYS A 13 -5.50 9.10 -18.40
N VAL A 14 -4.38 9.65 -17.94
CA VAL A 14 -3.40 8.93 -17.12
C VAL A 14 -3.97 8.51 -15.76
N VAL A 15 -4.83 9.34 -15.16
CA VAL A 15 -5.53 9.00 -13.90
C VAL A 15 -6.43 7.78 -14.08
N ARG A 16 -7.22 7.73 -15.17
CA ARG A 16 -8.05 6.58 -15.53
C ARG A 16 -7.22 5.31 -15.73
N GLN A 17 -6.11 5.42 -16.46
CA GLN A 17 -5.22 4.31 -16.71
C GLN A 17 -4.68 3.71 -15.40
N PHE A 18 -4.12 4.51 -14.50
CA PHE A 18 -3.64 4.04 -13.21
C PHE A 18 -4.78 3.51 -12.32
N ALA A 19 -5.95 4.16 -12.30
CA ALA A 19 -7.10 3.69 -11.52
C ALA A 19 -7.62 2.32 -11.97
N ILE A 20 -7.67 2.06 -13.28
CA ILE A 20 -8.02 0.73 -13.81
C ILE A 20 -6.94 -0.30 -13.45
N MET A 21 -5.65 0.06 -13.62
CA MET A 21 -4.57 -0.87 -13.28
C MET A 21 -4.49 -1.13 -11.77
N THR A 22 -4.93 -0.22 -10.91
CA THR A 22 -5.11 -0.49 -9.47
C THR A 22 -6.06 -1.68 -9.27
N VAL A 23 -7.19 -1.72 -9.96
CA VAL A 23 -8.14 -2.83 -9.85
C VAL A 23 -7.55 -4.13 -10.41
N VAL A 24 -6.91 -4.06 -11.58
CA VAL A 24 -6.30 -5.24 -12.24
C VAL A 24 -5.21 -5.85 -11.37
N TRP A 25 -4.25 -5.04 -10.93
CA TRP A 25 -3.16 -5.54 -10.08
C TRP A 25 -3.62 -5.93 -8.67
N GLY A 26 -4.69 -5.30 -8.18
CA GLY A 26 -5.31 -5.71 -6.92
C GLY A 26 -5.84 -7.14 -6.98
N ILE A 27 -6.54 -7.51 -8.06
CA ILE A 27 -7.02 -8.88 -8.25
C ILE A 27 -5.86 -9.86 -8.37
N LEU A 28 -4.87 -9.56 -9.23
CA LEU A 28 -3.75 -10.45 -9.48
C LEU A 28 -2.86 -10.60 -8.23
N GLY A 29 -2.52 -9.50 -7.57
CA GLY A 29 -1.66 -9.51 -6.40
C GLY A 29 -2.30 -10.19 -5.19
N MET A 30 -3.56 -9.89 -4.90
CA MET A 30 -4.29 -10.52 -3.79
C MET A 30 -4.67 -11.98 -4.12
N GLY A 31 -5.00 -12.28 -5.37
CA GLY A 31 -5.21 -13.65 -5.83
C GLY A 31 -3.95 -14.52 -5.66
N LEU A 32 -2.79 -13.99 -6.03
CA LEU A 32 -1.51 -14.65 -5.78
C LEU A 32 -1.26 -14.82 -4.27
N GLY A 33 -1.64 -13.84 -3.45
CA GLY A 33 -1.57 -13.94 -1.99
C GLY A 33 -2.39 -15.08 -1.41
N VAL A 34 -3.62 -15.28 -1.91
CA VAL A 34 -4.46 -16.42 -1.54
C VAL A 34 -3.80 -17.73 -1.96
N PHE A 35 -3.23 -17.77 -3.17
CA PHE A 35 -2.56 -18.95 -3.67
C PHE A 35 -1.36 -19.36 -2.79
N ILE A 36 -0.46 -18.43 -2.47
CA ILE A 36 0.68 -18.74 -1.59
C ILE A 36 0.26 -19.03 -0.14
N ALA A 37 -0.82 -18.43 0.36
CA ALA A 37 -1.37 -18.80 1.65
C ALA A 37 -1.91 -20.23 1.64
N SER A 38 -2.51 -20.67 0.52
CA SER A 38 -2.98 -22.04 0.33
C SER A 38 -1.83 -23.04 0.25
N GLN A 39 -0.66 -22.65 -0.28
CA GLN A 39 0.55 -23.50 -0.29
C GLN A 39 1.07 -23.83 1.12
N LEU A 40 0.79 -22.98 2.12
CA LEU A 40 1.14 -23.27 3.52
C LEU A 40 0.20 -24.31 4.14
N VAL A 41 -1.02 -24.43 3.61
CA VAL A 41 -2.00 -25.45 4.04
C VAL A 41 -1.80 -26.74 3.27
N TRP A 42 -1.58 -26.64 1.95
CA TRP A 42 -1.43 -27.74 1.01
C TRP A 42 -0.13 -27.58 0.22
N PRO A 43 1.01 -28.11 0.72
CA PRO A 43 2.33 -27.99 0.07
C PRO A 43 2.36 -28.55 -1.35
N GLU A 44 1.45 -29.45 -1.72
CA GLU A 44 1.29 -30.02 -3.06
C GLU A 44 1.03 -28.94 -4.12
N LEU A 45 0.47 -27.80 -3.73
CA LEU A 45 0.26 -26.65 -4.61
C LEU A 45 1.57 -25.98 -5.08
N ASN A 46 2.73 -26.41 -4.59
CA ASN A 46 4.02 -26.04 -5.18
C ASN A 46 4.29 -26.78 -6.51
N PHE A 47 3.53 -27.84 -6.82
CA PHE A 47 3.60 -28.65 -8.05
C PHE A 47 4.99 -29.21 -8.37
N GLY A 48 5.96 -29.14 -7.46
CA GLY A 48 7.34 -29.56 -7.70
C GLY A 48 8.09 -28.70 -8.75
N LEU A 49 7.55 -27.56 -9.15
CA LEU A 49 8.12 -26.67 -10.16
C LEU A 49 8.83 -25.48 -9.48
N PRO A 50 10.07 -25.15 -9.89
CA PRO A 50 10.80 -24.04 -9.29
C PRO A 50 10.04 -22.71 -9.32
N TRP A 51 9.40 -22.35 -10.44
CA TRP A 51 8.72 -21.07 -10.63
C TRP A 51 7.37 -20.94 -9.92
N THR A 52 6.80 -22.04 -9.42
CA THR A 52 5.57 -22.03 -8.60
C THR A 52 5.86 -22.22 -7.11
N SER A 53 7.13 -22.37 -6.72
CA SER A 53 7.48 -22.54 -5.30
C SER A 53 7.12 -21.29 -4.50
N PHE A 54 6.68 -21.50 -3.25
CA PHE A 54 6.35 -20.43 -2.31
C PHE A 54 7.46 -19.37 -2.22
N GLY A 55 8.73 -19.80 -2.14
CA GLY A 55 9.88 -18.91 -2.02
C GLY A 55 10.09 -17.96 -3.21
N ARG A 56 9.63 -18.35 -4.43
CA ARG A 56 9.67 -17.47 -5.61
C ARG A 56 8.40 -16.66 -5.81
N LEU A 57 7.26 -17.19 -5.42
CA LEU A 57 5.97 -16.49 -5.56
C LEU A 57 5.75 -15.47 -4.44
N ARG A 58 6.31 -15.66 -3.25
CA ARG A 58 6.16 -14.71 -2.14
C ARG A 58 6.73 -13.32 -2.47
N PRO A 59 7.98 -13.14 -2.97
CA PRO A 59 8.46 -11.83 -3.41
C PRO A 59 7.65 -11.27 -4.58
N LEU A 60 7.17 -12.10 -5.50
CA LEU A 60 6.28 -11.65 -6.55
C LEU A 60 4.96 -11.10 -5.98
N HIS A 61 4.32 -11.81 -5.04
CA HIS A 61 3.13 -11.32 -4.34
C HIS A 61 3.38 -9.94 -3.72
N THR A 62 4.49 -9.80 -2.99
CA THR A 62 4.86 -8.54 -2.34
C THR A 62 4.99 -7.40 -3.36
N ASN A 63 5.69 -7.65 -4.48
CA ASN A 63 5.84 -6.65 -5.54
C ASN A 63 4.49 -6.27 -6.17
N LEU A 64 3.61 -7.25 -6.43
CA LEU A 64 2.30 -6.98 -7.03
C LEU A 64 1.37 -6.21 -6.10
N VAL A 65 1.35 -6.48 -4.80
CA VAL A 65 0.44 -5.75 -3.88
C VAL A 65 0.99 -4.38 -3.48
N ILE A 66 2.31 -4.23 -3.26
CA ILE A 66 2.90 -2.97 -2.85
C ILE A 66 3.06 -2.04 -4.05
N PHE A 67 3.82 -2.47 -5.06
CA PHE A 67 4.24 -1.58 -6.15
C PHE A 67 3.25 -1.57 -7.32
N ALA A 68 2.62 -2.70 -7.65
CA ALA A 68 1.64 -2.70 -8.72
C ALA A 68 0.29 -2.14 -8.24
N PHE A 69 -0.38 -2.76 -7.28
CA PHE A 69 -1.66 -2.29 -6.74
C PHE A 69 -1.49 -0.95 -6.01
N GLY A 70 -0.70 -0.92 -4.95
CA GLY A 70 -0.49 0.27 -4.12
C GLY A 70 0.14 1.42 -4.90
N GLY A 71 1.16 1.15 -5.74
CA GLY A 71 1.80 2.14 -6.60
C GLY A 71 0.83 2.76 -7.60
N CYS A 72 0.04 1.95 -8.31
CA CYS A 72 -0.97 2.48 -9.23
C CYS A 72 -2.02 3.32 -8.52
N ALA A 73 -2.45 2.95 -7.30
CA ALA A 73 -3.36 3.74 -6.49
C ALA A 73 -2.73 5.08 -6.09
N LEU A 74 -1.46 5.09 -5.66
CA LEU A 74 -0.70 6.30 -5.33
C LEU A 74 -0.59 7.24 -6.53
N PHE A 75 -0.26 6.72 -7.71
CA PHE A 75 -0.10 7.55 -8.91
C PHE A 75 -1.44 8.09 -9.41
N ALA A 76 -2.49 7.28 -9.43
CA ALA A 76 -3.83 7.74 -9.77
C ALA A 76 -4.27 8.88 -8.85
N THR A 77 -4.14 8.69 -7.54
CA THR A 77 -4.58 9.66 -6.54
C THR A 77 -3.69 10.89 -6.49
N SER A 78 -2.37 10.76 -6.57
CA SER A 78 -1.47 11.91 -6.55
C SER A 78 -1.67 12.82 -7.77
N TYR A 79 -1.82 12.25 -8.97
CA TYR A 79 -2.12 13.02 -10.18
C TYR A 79 -3.53 13.64 -10.15
N TYR A 80 -4.50 12.95 -9.57
CA TYR A 80 -5.83 13.51 -9.37
C TYR A 80 -5.80 14.68 -8.38
N VAL A 81 -5.14 14.50 -7.24
CA VAL A 81 -5.10 15.48 -6.14
C VAL A 81 -4.28 16.71 -6.52
N VAL A 82 -3.07 16.54 -7.09
CA VAL A 82 -2.19 17.66 -7.41
C VAL A 82 -2.82 18.60 -8.43
N GLN A 83 -3.46 18.07 -9.48
CA GLN A 83 -4.15 18.92 -10.46
C GLN A 83 -5.27 19.74 -9.83
N ARG A 84 -6.08 19.14 -8.98
CA ARG A 84 -7.25 19.77 -8.37
C ARG A 84 -6.87 20.77 -7.28
N THR A 85 -5.89 20.46 -6.45
CA THR A 85 -5.42 21.36 -5.37
C THR A 85 -4.56 22.50 -5.89
N CYS A 86 -3.84 22.29 -6.98
CA CYS A 86 -3.07 23.31 -7.67
C CYS A 86 -3.86 24.09 -8.74
N GLN A 87 -5.08 23.64 -9.07
CA GLN A 87 -5.96 24.20 -10.11
C GLN A 87 -5.25 24.34 -11.47
N VAL A 88 -4.49 23.31 -11.86
CA VAL A 88 -3.70 23.30 -13.10
C VAL A 88 -3.61 21.88 -13.63
N ARG A 89 -3.55 21.74 -14.97
CA ARG A 89 -3.29 20.46 -15.65
C ARG A 89 -1.86 19.99 -15.35
N LEU A 90 -1.60 18.68 -15.42
CA LEU A 90 -0.25 18.12 -15.36
C LEU A 90 0.67 18.82 -16.36
N ILE A 91 1.92 19.06 -15.95
CA ILE A 91 2.90 19.80 -16.74
C ILE A 91 3.16 19.22 -18.13
N SER A 92 3.04 17.89 -18.29
CA SER A 92 3.28 17.19 -19.56
C SER A 92 2.47 15.89 -19.64
N ASP A 93 1.63 15.78 -20.65
CA ASP A 93 0.87 14.57 -20.93
C ASP A 93 1.78 13.43 -21.43
N GLY A 94 2.82 13.76 -22.19
CA GLY A 94 3.80 12.80 -22.72
C GLY A 94 4.62 12.15 -21.60
N LEU A 95 5.15 12.95 -20.66
CA LEU A 95 5.88 12.43 -19.51
C LEU A 95 4.96 11.61 -18.59
N ALA A 96 3.72 12.03 -18.39
CA ALA A 96 2.75 11.26 -17.61
C ALA A 96 2.43 9.91 -18.27
N ALA A 97 2.31 9.86 -19.59
CA ALA A 97 2.14 8.62 -20.35
C ALA A 97 3.39 7.72 -20.26
N PHE A 98 4.60 8.30 -20.39
CA PHE A 98 5.84 7.55 -20.20
C PHE A 98 5.92 6.93 -18.79
N HIS A 99 5.58 7.70 -17.75
CA HIS A 99 5.51 7.19 -16.38
C HIS A 99 4.55 6.00 -16.27
N PHE A 100 3.35 6.10 -16.85
CA PHE A 100 2.38 5.00 -16.82
C PHE A 100 2.94 3.73 -17.46
N TRP A 101 3.40 3.79 -18.71
CA TRP A 101 3.86 2.61 -19.44
C TRP A 101 5.18 2.06 -18.87
N GLY A 102 6.10 2.95 -18.46
CA GLY A 102 7.35 2.55 -17.82
C GLY A 102 7.10 1.81 -16.50
N TRP A 103 6.15 2.28 -15.69
CA TRP A 103 5.76 1.58 -14.47
C TRP A 103 5.17 0.20 -14.75
N GLN A 104 4.28 0.08 -15.74
CA GLN A 104 3.75 -1.22 -16.15
C GLN A 104 4.86 -2.15 -16.66
N ALA A 105 5.83 -1.64 -17.40
CA ALA A 105 6.96 -2.43 -17.88
C ALA A 105 7.82 -2.98 -16.73
N VAL A 106 8.07 -2.18 -15.69
CA VAL A 106 8.77 -2.64 -14.47
C VAL A 106 8.00 -3.76 -13.79
N ILE A 107 6.68 -3.61 -13.62
CA ILE A 107 5.84 -4.63 -12.97
C ILE A 107 5.83 -5.94 -13.77
N VAL A 108 5.68 -5.86 -15.08
CA VAL A 108 5.73 -7.06 -15.96
C VAL A 108 7.12 -7.69 -15.90
N GLY A 109 8.18 -6.87 -15.90
CA GLY A 109 9.55 -7.34 -15.69
C GLY A 109 9.70 -8.13 -14.38
N ALA A 110 9.15 -7.61 -13.28
CA ALA A 110 9.13 -8.30 -11.98
C ALA A 110 8.36 -9.63 -12.07
N ALA A 111 7.18 -9.62 -12.72
CA ALA A 111 6.34 -10.81 -12.87
C ALA A 111 7.01 -11.93 -13.68
N ILE A 112 7.97 -11.60 -14.52
CA ILE A 112 8.76 -12.57 -15.29
C ILE A 112 10.01 -13.00 -14.52
N THR A 113 10.79 -12.04 -14.01
CA THR A 113 12.14 -12.31 -13.47
C THR A 113 12.10 -12.99 -12.11
N LEU A 114 11.16 -12.63 -11.23
CA LEU A 114 11.09 -13.20 -9.87
C LEU A 114 10.75 -14.70 -9.87
N PRO A 115 9.73 -15.20 -10.59
CA PRO A 115 9.47 -16.63 -10.67
C PRO A 115 10.61 -17.41 -11.34
N LEU A 116 11.33 -16.79 -12.28
CA LEU A 116 12.52 -17.40 -12.90
C LEU A 116 13.72 -17.44 -11.97
N GLY A 117 13.67 -16.75 -10.80
CA GLY A 117 14.74 -16.74 -9.81
C GLY A 117 15.79 -15.65 -10.03
N TYR A 118 15.57 -14.70 -10.93
CA TYR A 118 16.42 -13.53 -11.07
C TYR A 118 16.01 -12.47 -10.03
N THR A 119 16.66 -12.50 -8.90
CA THR A 119 16.34 -11.68 -7.74
C THR A 119 17.59 -11.32 -6.94
N THR A 120 17.59 -10.13 -6.35
CA THR A 120 18.53 -9.82 -5.29
C THR A 120 18.07 -10.46 -3.97
N THR A 121 18.86 -10.34 -2.91
CA THR A 121 18.50 -10.82 -1.56
C THR A 121 17.78 -9.75 -0.72
N LYS A 122 17.50 -8.59 -1.30
CA LYS A 122 16.96 -7.43 -0.57
C LYS A 122 15.44 -7.41 -0.62
N GLU A 123 14.81 -7.50 0.53
CA GLU A 123 13.35 -7.48 0.67
C GLU A 123 12.77 -6.12 0.25
N TYR A 124 11.69 -6.13 -0.51
CA TYR A 124 11.07 -4.97 -1.20
C TYR A 124 11.96 -4.30 -2.27
N ALA A 125 13.11 -4.90 -2.58
CA ALA A 125 14.09 -4.42 -3.54
C ALA A 125 14.70 -5.57 -4.33
N GLU A 126 13.88 -6.58 -4.62
CA GLU A 126 14.30 -7.85 -5.21
C GLU A 126 14.74 -7.73 -6.67
N LEU A 127 14.38 -6.63 -7.37
CA LEU A 127 14.67 -6.47 -8.79
C LEU A 127 16.16 -6.29 -9.05
N GLU A 128 16.70 -7.08 -9.98
CA GLU A 128 18.08 -6.96 -10.44
C GLU A 128 18.33 -5.62 -11.16
N TRP A 129 19.58 -5.23 -11.23
CA TRP A 129 20.06 -3.91 -11.64
C TRP A 129 19.45 -3.34 -12.93
N PRO A 130 19.14 -4.09 -14.01
CA PRO A 130 18.54 -3.49 -15.21
C PRO A 130 17.14 -2.94 -14.94
N LEU A 131 16.32 -3.71 -14.21
CA LEU A 131 14.97 -3.28 -13.81
C LEU A 131 15.01 -2.18 -12.73
N ALA A 132 15.98 -2.24 -11.82
CA ALA A 132 16.19 -1.20 -10.82
C ALA A 132 16.55 0.15 -11.46
N ILE A 133 17.39 0.16 -12.51
CA ILE A 133 17.71 1.38 -13.28
C ILE A 133 16.46 1.89 -14.01
N LEU A 134 15.71 1.03 -14.69
CA LEU A 134 14.47 1.41 -15.37
C LEU A 134 13.47 2.03 -14.37
N LEU A 135 13.32 1.41 -13.19
CA LEU A 135 12.49 1.93 -12.10
C LEU A 135 12.93 3.34 -11.70
N GLY A 136 14.24 3.56 -11.53
CA GLY A 136 14.79 4.87 -11.19
C GLY A 136 14.47 5.94 -12.23
N ILE A 137 14.61 5.62 -13.52
CA ILE A 137 14.28 6.54 -14.63
C ILE A 137 12.78 6.90 -14.60
N VAL A 138 11.91 5.90 -14.47
CA VAL A 138 10.45 6.09 -14.40
C VAL A 138 10.08 6.93 -13.19
N TRP A 139 10.75 6.72 -12.05
CA TRP A 139 10.53 7.49 -10.83
C TRP A 139 10.92 8.96 -10.96
N VAL A 140 12.06 9.26 -11.61
CA VAL A 140 12.47 10.65 -11.90
C VAL A 140 11.44 11.33 -12.79
N VAL A 141 10.92 10.65 -13.80
CA VAL A 141 9.85 11.21 -14.65
C VAL A 141 8.59 11.49 -13.85
N TYR A 142 8.19 10.60 -12.94
CA TYR A 142 7.07 10.85 -12.02
C TYR A 142 7.31 12.11 -11.17
N ALA A 143 8.50 12.23 -10.57
CA ALA A 143 8.89 13.39 -9.78
C ALA A 143 8.81 14.70 -10.60
N LEU A 144 9.33 14.71 -11.83
CA LEU A 144 9.26 15.86 -12.73
C LEU A 144 7.81 16.25 -13.03
N VAL A 145 6.93 15.30 -13.32
CA VAL A 145 5.52 15.60 -13.58
C VAL A 145 4.83 16.15 -12.34
N PHE A 146 5.02 15.54 -11.18
CA PHE A 146 4.37 15.96 -9.94
C PHE A 146 4.85 17.35 -9.48
N PHE A 147 6.16 17.52 -9.30
CA PHE A 147 6.73 18.79 -8.83
C PHE A 147 6.60 19.92 -9.87
N GLY A 148 6.76 19.61 -11.16
CA GLY A 148 6.53 20.57 -12.22
C GLY A 148 5.09 21.09 -12.25
N THR A 149 4.11 20.22 -11.92
CA THR A 149 2.70 20.63 -11.75
C THR A 149 2.53 21.56 -10.54
N ILE A 150 3.20 21.28 -9.41
CA ILE A 150 3.19 22.15 -8.23
C ILE A 150 3.80 23.52 -8.56
N VAL A 151 4.90 23.57 -9.31
CA VAL A 151 5.54 24.84 -9.72
C VAL A 151 4.57 25.69 -10.55
N LYS A 152 3.76 25.08 -11.40
CA LYS A 152 2.75 25.74 -12.24
C LYS A 152 1.42 26.04 -11.54
N ARG A 153 1.32 25.78 -10.23
CA ARG A 153 0.08 25.97 -9.47
C ARG A 153 -0.47 27.39 -9.58
N LYS A 154 -1.80 27.49 -9.60
CA LYS A 154 -2.53 28.77 -9.57
C LYS A 154 -2.99 29.15 -8.16
N THR A 155 -2.76 28.30 -7.17
CA THR A 155 -3.04 28.55 -5.75
C THR A 155 -1.81 29.13 -5.05
N LYS A 156 -2.02 29.99 -4.05
CA LYS A 156 -0.91 30.63 -3.32
C LYS A 156 -0.13 29.64 -2.44
N HIS A 157 -0.83 28.71 -1.82
CA HIS A 157 -0.24 27.70 -0.91
C HIS A 157 -0.28 26.30 -1.52
N ILE A 158 0.55 25.40 -1.00
CA ILE A 158 0.56 23.99 -1.33
C ILE A 158 -0.23 23.27 -0.23
N TYR A 159 -1.28 22.54 -0.63
CA TYR A 159 -2.11 21.79 0.30
C TYR A 159 -1.31 20.65 0.96
N VAL A 160 -1.55 20.39 2.24
CA VAL A 160 -0.78 19.41 3.04
C VAL A 160 -0.76 18.00 2.44
N GLY A 161 -1.81 17.57 1.77
CA GLY A 161 -1.82 16.28 1.05
C GLY A 161 -0.70 16.19 0.00
N ASN A 162 -0.38 17.30 -0.70
CA ASN A 162 0.73 17.34 -1.63
C ASN A 162 2.10 17.32 -0.93
N TRP A 163 2.21 17.78 0.32
CA TRP A 163 3.44 17.63 1.10
C TRP A 163 3.75 16.16 1.37
N PHE A 164 2.73 15.40 1.75
CA PHE A 164 2.87 13.95 1.97
C PHE A 164 3.25 13.21 0.68
N TYR A 165 2.62 13.52 -0.46
CA TYR A 165 3.03 12.97 -1.75
C TYR A 165 4.45 13.40 -2.14
N GLY A 166 4.82 14.66 -1.90
CA GLY A 166 6.17 15.16 -2.18
C GLY A 166 7.23 14.44 -1.36
N ALA A 167 7.01 14.25 -0.06
CA ALA A 167 7.92 13.52 0.82
C ALA A 167 8.04 12.04 0.39
N PHE A 168 6.92 11.39 0.05
CA PHE A 168 6.90 10.05 -0.53
C PHE A 168 7.80 9.97 -1.77
N ILE A 169 7.70 10.91 -2.71
CA ILE A 169 8.48 10.90 -3.95
C ILE A 169 9.98 11.06 -3.68
N VAL A 170 10.36 12.05 -2.88
CA VAL A 170 11.77 12.38 -2.61
C VAL A 170 12.44 11.27 -1.82
N VAL A 171 11.83 10.84 -0.72
CA VAL A 171 12.47 9.86 0.16
C VAL A 171 12.55 8.48 -0.51
N THR A 172 11.51 8.05 -1.24
CA THR A 172 11.57 6.78 -1.99
C THR A 172 12.69 6.79 -3.04
N ALA A 173 12.95 7.92 -3.71
CA ALA A 173 14.09 8.04 -4.61
C ALA A 173 15.43 7.84 -3.89
N MET A 174 15.61 8.47 -2.73
CA MET A 174 16.83 8.31 -1.92
C MET A 174 17.00 6.86 -1.45
N LEU A 175 15.93 6.25 -0.95
CA LEU A 175 15.93 4.86 -0.51
C LEU A 175 16.31 3.91 -1.65
N HIS A 176 15.73 4.11 -2.83
CA HIS A 176 16.01 3.29 -4.00
C HIS A 176 17.48 3.38 -4.42
N ILE A 177 18.02 4.59 -4.57
CA ILE A 177 19.39 4.80 -5.01
C ILE A 177 20.37 4.15 -4.04
N VAL A 178 20.21 4.36 -2.74
CA VAL A 178 21.15 3.85 -1.73
C VAL A 178 21.06 2.33 -1.62
N ASN A 179 19.84 1.76 -1.54
CA ASN A 179 19.70 0.32 -1.30
C ASN A 179 20.04 -0.54 -2.52
N HIS A 180 19.86 -0.01 -3.75
CA HIS A 180 20.18 -0.73 -4.99
C HIS A 180 21.64 -0.48 -5.48
N ALA A 181 22.47 0.21 -4.68
CA ALA A 181 23.89 0.31 -5.00
C ALA A 181 24.52 -1.08 -5.06
N SER A 182 24.91 -1.50 -6.25
CA SER A 182 25.35 -2.87 -6.54
C SER A 182 26.43 -2.91 -7.63
N LEU A 183 27.19 -4.00 -7.65
CA LEU A 183 28.22 -4.30 -8.64
C LEU A 183 27.67 -5.38 -9.59
N PRO A 184 27.31 -5.03 -10.83
CA PRO A 184 26.85 -5.99 -11.82
C PRO A 184 27.96 -6.97 -12.21
N VAL A 185 27.63 -8.26 -12.28
CA VAL A 185 28.54 -9.32 -12.76
C VAL A 185 28.00 -10.03 -14.00
N SER A 186 26.69 -9.96 -14.24
CA SER A 186 26.04 -10.36 -15.48
C SER A 186 24.75 -9.56 -15.67
N PHE A 187 24.03 -9.78 -16.78
CA PHE A 187 22.82 -9.00 -17.10
C PHE A 187 21.71 -9.10 -16.04
N PHE A 188 21.56 -10.25 -15.39
CA PHE A 188 20.58 -10.45 -14.31
C PHE A 188 21.23 -10.95 -13.02
N LYS A 189 22.45 -10.50 -12.73
CA LYS A 189 23.11 -10.79 -11.47
C LYS A 189 24.01 -9.64 -11.04
N SER A 190 23.84 -9.24 -9.80
CA SER A 190 24.69 -8.25 -9.12
C SER A 190 24.95 -8.66 -7.67
N TYR A 191 25.92 -8.01 -7.06
CA TYR A 191 26.19 -8.09 -5.64
C TYR A 191 26.07 -6.72 -5.00
N SER A 192 25.60 -6.67 -3.74
CA SER A 192 25.51 -5.41 -3.00
C SER A 192 26.87 -4.71 -2.91
N ALA A 193 26.88 -3.39 -3.00
CA ALA A 193 28.05 -2.56 -2.74
C ALA A 193 28.44 -2.55 -1.25
N TYR A 194 27.57 -3.05 -0.39
CA TYR A 194 27.77 -3.13 1.07
C TYR A 194 27.95 -4.57 1.51
N ALA A 195 28.53 -4.79 2.70
CA ALA A 195 28.78 -6.11 3.23
C ALA A 195 28.45 -6.21 4.72
N GLY A 196 28.13 -7.42 5.19
CA GLY A 196 27.91 -7.75 6.58
C GLY A 196 26.82 -6.93 7.27
N ALA A 197 27.10 -6.47 8.49
CA ALA A 197 26.15 -5.68 9.28
C ALA A 197 25.75 -4.35 8.60
N THR A 198 26.66 -3.77 7.80
CA THR A 198 26.38 -2.56 7.03
C THR A 198 25.34 -2.82 5.94
N ASP A 199 25.44 -3.93 5.21
CA ASP A 199 24.43 -4.30 4.21
C ASP A 199 23.07 -4.54 4.86
N ALA A 200 23.01 -5.24 5.98
CA ALA A 200 21.78 -5.44 6.74
C ALA A 200 21.19 -4.12 7.23
N MET A 201 22.02 -3.18 7.69
CA MET A 201 21.59 -1.85 8.13
C MET A 201 21.01 -1.03 6.97
N ILE A 202 21.68 -1.01 5.81
CA ILE A 202 21.19 -0.33 4.60
C ILE A 202 19.89 -0.96 4.13
N GLN A 203 19.80 -2.30 4.11
CA GLN A 203 18.57 -3.03 3.77
C GLN A 203 17.41 -2.63 4.66
N TRP A 204 17.59 -2.55 5.98
CA TRP A 204 16.49 -2.26 6.88
C TRP A 204 16.24 -0.77 7.10
N TRP A 205 17.24 0.08 6.84
CA TRP A 205 16.96 1.49 6.61
C TRP A 205 16.01 1.67 5.40
N TYR A 206 16.26 0.96 4.31
CA TYR A 206 15.35 0.91 3.16
C TYR A 206 14.02 0.24 3.51
N GLY A 207 14.04 -0.97 4.04
CA GLY A 207 12.83 -1.77 4.26
C GLY A 207 11.81 -1.08 5.18
N HIS A 208 12.27 -0.54 6.33
CA HIS A 208 11.41 0.22 7.23
C HIS A 208 10.91 1.52 6.58
N ASN A 209 11.77 2.26 5.91
CA ASN A 209 11.38 3.51 5.28
C ASN A 209 10.56 3.31 3.99
N ALA A 210 10.64 2.16 3.32
CA ALA A 210 9.71 1.79 2.26
C ALA A 210 8.27 1.70 2.82
N VAL A 211 8.07 1.07 3.97
CA VAL A 211 6.75 1.06 4.61
C VAL A 211 6.39 2.44 5.20
N GLY A 212 7.36 3.20 5.67
CA GLY A 212 7.16 4.57 6.21
C GLY A 212 6.82 5.61 5.15
N PHE A 213 7.51 5.61 4.02
CA PHE A 213 7.32 6.63 2.98
C PHE A 213 6.48 6.14 1.82
N PHE A 214 6.69 4.94 1.31
CA PHE A 214 5.83 4.42 0.24
C PHE A 214 4.46 4.01 0.79
N LEU A 215 4.38 3.13 1.80
CA LEU A 215 3.11 2.59 2.29
C LEU A 215 2.42 3.44 3.36
N THR A 216 3.05 4.46 3.93
CA THR A 216 2.41 5.33 4.93
C THR A 216 2.30 6.76 4.42
N THR A 217 3.41 7.45 4.15
CA THR A 217 3.39 8.87 3.81
C THR A 217 2.59 9.16 2.54
N GLY A 218 2.76 8.38 1.47
CA GLY A 218 1.97 8.54 0.25
C GLY A 218 0.46 8.36 0.48
N PHE A 219 0.07 7.36 1.27
CA PHE A 219 -1.34 7.09 1.59
C PHE A 219 -1.94 8.09 2.58
N LEU A 220 -1.14 8.74 3.39
CA LEU A 220 -1.59 9.90 4.17
C LEU A 220 -1.95 11.10 3.25
N GLY A 221 -1.28 11.25 2.12
CA GLY A 221 -1.71 12.17 1.07
C GLY A 221 -3.14 11.90 0.59
N MET A 222 -3.52 10.60 0.42
CA MET A 222 -4.91 10.22 0.15
C MET A 222 -5.83 10.59 1.31
N MET A 223 -5.47 10.23 2.53
CA MET A 223 -6.28 10.51 3.73
C MET A 223 -6.65 11.98 3.82
N TYR A 224 -5.68 12.87 3.73
CA TYR A 224 -5.91 14.31 3.83
C TYR A 224 -6.79 14.89 2.72
N TYR A 225 -6.92 14.20 1.59
CA TYR A 225 -7.82 14.64 0.51
C TYR A 225 -9.17 13.92 0.52
N PHE A 226 -9.18 12.58 0.55
CA PHE A 226 -10.40 11.81 0.30
C PHE A 226 -11.31 11.72 1.52
N VAL A 227 -10.77 11.66 2.73
CA VAL A 227 -11.60 11.64 3.95
C VAL A 227 -12.42 12.92 4.08
N PRO A 228 -11.82 14.13 4.02
CA PRO A 228 -12.59 15.38 4.03
C PRO A 228 -13.59 15.47 2.89
N LYS A 229 -13.22 15.05 1.68
CA LYS A 229 -14.09 15.10 0.51
C LYS A 229 -15.31 14.18 0.61
N GLN A 230 -15.12 12.94 1.08
CA GLN A 230 -16.21 11.98 1.24
C GLN A 230 -17.09 12.31 2.43
N ALA A 231 -16.50 12.79 3.53
CA ALA A 231 -17.26 13.24 4.70
C ALA A 231 -17.98 14.57 4.47
N GLU A 232 -17.62 15.33 3.41
CA GLU A 232 -18.08 16.72 3.15
C GLU A 232 -17.80 17.64 4.35
N ARG A 233 -16.62 17.50 4.92
CA ARG A 233 -16.12 18.28 6.07
C ARG A 233 -14.72 18.77 5.80
N PRO A 234 -14.32 19.92 6.30
CA PRO A 234 -12.90 20.31 6.32
C PRO A 234 -12.14 19.34 7.24
N ILE A 235 -10.83 19.19 6.99
CA ILE A 235 -9.97 18.48 7.94
C ILE A 235 -10.11 19.09 9.33
N TYR A 236 -10.20 18.27 10.36
CA TYR A 236 -10.47 18.72 11.73
C TYR A 236 -9.48 19.79 12.21
N SER A 237 -8.18 19.55 12.01
CA SER A 237 -7.15 20.50 12.38
C SER A 237 -6.05 20.57 11.32
N TYR A 238 -5.97 21.69 10.59
CA TYR A 238 -4.89 21.90 9.64
C TYR A 238 -3.54 22.11 10.34
N ARG A 239 -3.53 22.70 11.52
CA ARG A 239 -2.30 22.84 12.34
C ARG A 239 -1.77 21.47 12.77
N LEU A 240 -2.65 20.57 13.20
CA LEU A 240 -2.26 19.20 13.55
C LEU A 240 -1.71 18.45 12.33
N SER A 241 -2.23 18.70 11.13
CA SER A 241 -1.69 18.09 9.90
C SER A 241 -0.24 18.52 9.61
N ILE A 242 0.10 19.77 9.92
CA ILE A 242 1.48 20.29 9.78
C ILE A 242 2.42 19.64 10.80
N VAL A 243 1.98 19.55 12.05
CA VAL A 243 2.75 18.88 13.13
C VAL A 243 2.93 17.40 12.79
N HIS A 244 1.85 16.72 12.36
CA HIS A 244 1.90 15.32 11.94
C HIS A 244 2.94 15.13 10.83
N PHE A 245 2.91 15.96 9.78
CA PHE A 245 3.84 15.85 8.66
C PHE A 245 5.29 15.92 9.13
N TRP A 246 5.67 17.02 9.76
CA TRP A 246 7.08 17.23 10.14
C TRP A 246 7.58 16.24 11.17
N ALA A 247 6.79 15.96 12.20
CA ALA A 247 7.18 14.97 13.20
C ALA A 247 7.32 13.56 12.60
N LEU A 248 6.37 13.15 11.73
CA LEU A 248 6.40 11.83 11.12
C LEU A 248 7.64 11.64 10.25
N ILE A 249 7.88 12.50 9.27
CA ILE A 249 9.00 12.33 8.33
C ILE A 249 10.36 12.43 9.00
N THR A 250 10.48 13.25 10.05
CA THR A 250 11.75 13.41 10.77
C THR A 250 12.10 12.16 11.59
N LEU A 251 11.11 11.53 12.20
CA LEU A 251 11.32 10.37 13.08
C LEU A 251 11.43 9.05 12.30
N TYR A 252 10.66 8.88 11.22
CA TYR A 252 10.64 7.64 10.46
C TYR A 252 12.02 7.19 9.99
N ILE A 253 12.82 8.14 9.51
CA ILE A 253 14.11 7.85 8.88
C ILE A 253 15.08 7.09 9.80
N TRP A 254 14.89 7.19 11.12
CA TRP A 254 15.76 6.61 12.15
C TRP A 254 15.28 5.27 12.71
N ALA A 255 14.07 4.87 12.43
CA ALA A 255 13.45 3.71 13.07
C ALA A 255 13.93 2.34 12.55
N GLY A 256 14.49 2.28 11.32
CA GLY A 256 14.89 1.05 10.64
C GLY A 256 15.71 0.04 11.45
N PRO A 257 16.67 0.44 12.29
CA PRO A 257 17.48 -0.50 13.08
C PRO A 257 16.69 -1.41 14.03
N HIS A 258 15.44 -1.11 14.35
CA HIS A 258 14.60 -2.00 15.15
C HIS A 258 14.35 -3.37 14.50
N HIS A 259 14.53 -3.50 13.18
CA HIS A 259 14.47 -4.80 12.50
C HIS A 259 15.69 -5.68 12.76
N LEU A 260 16.74 -5.12 13.36
CA LEU A 260 18.03 -5.79 13.60
C LEU A 260 18.34 -5.99 15.07
N HIS A 261 17.32 -6.08 15.93
CA HIS A 261 17.51 -6.46 17.34
C HIS A 261 18.12 -7.86 17.42
N TYR A 262 19.03 -8.03 18.39
CA TYR A 262 19.72 -9.29 18.64
C TYR A 262 20.63 -9.78 17.49
N THR A 263 21.04 -8.87 16.61
CA THR A 263 22.00 -9.14 15.53
C THR A 263 23.37 -8.55 15.83
N ALA A 264 24.31 -8.67 14.89
CA ALA A 264 25.64 -8.08 14.98
C ALA A 264 25.68 -6.54 14.82
N LEU A 265 24.52 -5.88 14.58
CA LEU A 265 24.46 -4.41 14.57
C LEU A 265 24.80 -3.87 15.96
N PRO A 266 25.60 -2.79 16.10
CA PRO A 266 25.92 -2.19 17.41
C PRO A 266 24.65 -1.87 18.23
N ASP A 267 24.69 -2.16 19.53
CA ASP A 267 23.50 -2.06 20.39
C ASP A 267 22.93 -0.65 20.48
N TRP A 268 23.79 0.37 20.42
CA TRP A 268 23.32 1.77 20.40
C TRP A 268 22.42 2.06 19.17
N ALA A 269 22.72 1.48 18.01
CA ALA A 269 21.92 1.67 16.81
C ALA A 269 20.59 0.92 16.91
N GLN A 270 20.57 -0.28 17.49
CA GLN A 270 19.35 -1.02 17.81
C GLN A 270 18.46 -0.24 18.77
N SER A 271 19.05 0.32 19.82
CA SER A 271 18.35 1.13 20.85
C SER A 271 17.82 2.44 20.27
N LEU A 272 18.57 3.07 19.35
CA LEU A 272 18.10 4.25 18.62
C LEU A 272 16.85 3.91 17.80
N GLY A 273 16.88 2.81 17.03
CA GLY A 273 15.73 2.34 16.26
C GLY A 273 14.49 2.09 17.13
N MET A 274 14.67 1.47 18.30
CA MET A 274 13.60 1.26 19.28
C MET A 274 13.03 2.60 19.78
N ALA A 275 13.87 3.52 20.24
CA ALA A 275 13.45 4.79 20.78
C ALA A 275 12.67 5.63 19.76
N MET A 276 13.19 5.74 18.54
CA MET A 276 12.52 6.49 17.47
C MET A 276 11.21 5.84 17.06
N SER A 277 11.11 4.51 17.07
CA SER A 277 9.85 3.79 16.82
C SER A 277 8.79 4.08 17.87
N ILE A 278 9.16 4.12 19.15
CA ILE A 278 8.23 4.45 20.25
C ILE A 278 7.73 5.91 20.10
N ILE A 279 8.62 6.85 19.79
CA ILE A 279 8.26 8.25 19.62
C ILE A 279 7.32 8.45 18.42
N LEU A 280 7.45 7.64 17.36
CA LEU A 280 6.57 7.67 16.18
C LEU A 280 5.08 7.43 16.51
N LEU A 281 4.77 6.82 17.65
CA LEU A 281 3.37 6.65 18.08
C LEU A 281 2.64 7.99 18.16
N ALA A 282 3.29 9.04 18.66
CA ALA A 282 2.68 10.35 18.85
C ALA A 282 2.23 11.01 17.51
N PRO A 283 3.09 11.20 16.49
CA PRO A 283 2.63 11.75 15.22
C PRO A 283 1.65 10.84 14.47
N SER A 284 1.85 9.53 14.48
CA SER A 284 0.95 8.60 13.78
C SER A 284 -0.46 8.66 14.33
N TRP A 285 -0.60 8.60 15.64
CA TRP A 285 -1.91 8.74 16.29
C TRP A 285 -2.49 10.15 16.17
N GLY A 286 -1.65 11.18 16.16
CA GLY A 286 -2.07 12.54 15.85
C GLY A 286 -2.73 12.62 14.47
N GLY A 287 -2.15 11.95 13.46
CA GLY A 287 -2.73 11.85 12.12
C GLY A 287 -4.03 11.04 12.08
N MET A 288 -4.06 9.88 12.76
CA MET A 288 -5.27 9.06 12.88
C MET A 288 -6.40 9.83 13.56
N ILE A 289 -6.16 10.48 14.67
CA ILE A 289 -7.13 11.30 15.39
C ILE A 289 -7.63 12.44 14.51
N ASN A 290 -6.74 13.13 13.80
CA ASN A 290 -7.12 14.21 12.90
C ASN A 290 -8.07 13.74 11.79
N GLY A 291 -7.77 12.58 11.19
CA GLY A 291 -8.62 11.95 10.20
C GLY A 291 -9.99 11.53 10.76
N MET A 292 -10.01 10.86 11.91
CA MET A 292 -11.25 10.43 12.57
C MET A 292 -12.12 11.61 12.99
N MET A 293 -11.53 12.63 13.62
CA MET A 293 -12.27 13.82 14.08
C MET A 293 -12.78 14.67 12.93
N THR A 294 -12.30 14.48 11.70
CA THR A 294 -12.87 15.09 10.49
C THR A 294 -14.34 14.67 10.30
N LEU A 295 -14.75 13.52 10.86
CA LEU A 295 -16.14 13.09 10.84
C LEU A 295 -16.99 13.72 11.96
N SER A 296 -16.45 14.61 12.78
CA SER A 296 -17.24 15.29 13.82
C SER A 296 -18.46 15.98 13.21
N GLY A 297 -19.65 15.60 13.66
CA GLY A 297 -20.94 16.03 13.09
C GLY A 297 -21.36 15.30 11.79
N ALA A 298 -20.58 14.33 11.30
CA ALA A 298 -20.88 13.55 10.10
C ALA A 298 -20.86 12.03 10.30
N TRP A 299 -20.75 11.55 11.55
CA TRP A 299 -20.68 10.10 11.87
C TRP A 299 -21.90 9.32 11.38
N HIS A 300 -23.06 9.93 11.29
CA HIS A 300 -24.29 9.32 10.79
C HIS A 300 -24.14 8.85 9.33
N LYS A 301 -23.27 9.49 8.52
CA LYS A 301 -23.03 9.11 7.12
C LYS A 301 -22.48 7.69 6.97
N LEU A 302 -21.79 7.16 7.99
CA LEU A 302 -21.30 5.78 7.98
C LEU A 302 -22.41 4.74 7.86
N ARG A 303 -23.65 5.08 8.18
CA ARG A 303 -24.79 4.15 8.05
C ARG A 303 -25.16 3.88 6.60
N THR A 304 -24.94 4.84 5.70
CA THR A 304 -25.42 4.81 4.32
C THR A 304 -24.32 4.87 3.27
N ASP A 305 -23.12 5.35 3.63
CA ASP A 305 -22.01 5.54 2.70
C ASP A 305 -20.90 4.48 2.91
N PRO A 306 -20.87 3.40 2.10
CA PRO A 306 -19.84 2.38 2.23
C PRO A 306 -18.45 2.86 1.76
N ILE A 307 -18.33 3.89 0.91
CA ILE A 307 -17.05 4.48 0.54
C ILE A 307 -16.42 5.14 1.76
N LEU A 308 -17.21 5.90 2.51
CA LEU A 308 -16.74 6.50 3.76
C LEU A 308 -16.35 5.46 4.80
N ARG A 309 -17.06 4.30 4.85
CA ARG A 309 -16.66 3.16 5.72
C ARG A 309 -15.27 2.65 5.39
N PHE A 310 -14.93 2.45 4.10
CA PHE A 310 -13.58 2.06 3.70
C PHE A 310 -12.52 3.05 4.21
N LEU A 311 -12.77 4.35 4.04
CA LEU A 311 -11.84 5.39 4.47
C LEU A 311 -11.68 5.45 6.00
N VAL A 312 -12.76 5.28 6.76
CA VAL A 312 -12.73 5.32 8.23
C VAL A 312 -12.11 4.06 8.82
N VAL A 313 -12.47 2.89 8.30
CA VAL A 313 -11.86 1.63 8.75
C VAL A 313 -10.36 1.62 8.44
N SER A 314 -9.94 2.20 7.31
CA SER A 314 -8.51 2.34 7.02
C SER A 314 -7.79 3.17 8.08
N LEU A 315 -8.40 4.24 8.59
CA LEU A 315 -7.83 5.04 9.69
C LEU A 315 -7.72 4.26 11.00
N ALA A 316 -8.73 3.42 11.31
CA ALA A 316 -8.67 2.55 12.49
C ALA A 316 -7.51 1.57 12.38
N PHE A 317 -7.31 0.94 11.23
CA PHE A 317 -6.17 0.05 10.99
C PHE A 317 -4.83 0.79 10.94
N TYR A 318 -4.80 2.04 10.43
CA TYR A 318 -3.62 2.88 10.53
C TYR A 318 -3.21 3.11 11.99
N GLY A 319 -4.16 3.49 12.84
CA GLY A 319 -3.91 3.65 14.27
C GLY A 319 -3.47 2.36 14.96
N MET A 320 -4.09 1.23 14.62
CA MET A 320 -3.75 -0.08 15.17
C MET A 320 -2.34 -0.53 14.76
N SER A 321 -2.02 -0.51 13.46
CA SER A 321 -0.72 -0.94 12.96
C SER A 321 0.42 -0.04 13.43
N THR A 322 0.18 1.28 13.56
CA THR A 322 1.16 2.22 14.09
C THR A 322 1.25 2.25 15.63
N PHE A 323 0.37 1.55 16.34
CA PHE A 323 0.56 1.17 17.73
C PHE A 323 1.38 -0.12 17.84
N GLU A 324 1.01 -1.13 17.06
CA GLU A 324 1.63 -2.45 17.07
C GLU A 324 3.11 -2.40 16.68
N GLY A 325 3.46 -1.63 15.63
CA GLY A 325 4.84 -1.47 15.17
C GLY A 325 5.80 -0.97 16.27
N PRO A 326 5.53 0.17 16.90
CA PRO A 326 6.30 0.63 18.07
C PRO A 326 6.36 -0.35 19.22
N MET A 327 5.27 -1.06 19.52
CA MET A 327 5.25 -2.11 20.56
C MET A 327 6.19 -3.26 20.19
N MET A 328 6.15 -3.75 18.95
CA MET A 328 7.05 -4.81 18.47
C MET A 328 8.51 -4.35 18.37
N ALA A 329 8.78 -3.05 18.27
CA ALA A 329 10.12 -2.48 18.30
C ALA A 329 10.76 -2.51 19.70
N ILE A 330 9.99 -2.67 20.77
CA ILE A 330 10.52 -2.84 22.13
C ILE A 330 11.28 -4.18 22.18
N LYS A 331 12.56 -4.16 22.59
CA LYS A 331 13.43 -5.34 22.57
C LYS A 331 12.79 -6.58 23.21
N THR A 332 12.16 -6.43 24.37
CA THR A 332 11.51 -7.55 25.08
C THR A 332 10.34 -8.14 24.28
N VAL A 333 9.50 -7.31 23.65
CA VAL A 333 8.42 -7.77 22.80
C VAL A 333 8.97 -8.35 21.49
N ASN A 334 9.99 -7.70 20.92
CA ASN A 334 10.65 -8.15 19.70
C ASN A 334 11.26 -9.56 19.85
N SER A 335 11.82 -9.87 21.02
CA SER A 335 12.36 -11.21 21.28
C SER A 335 11.31 -12.33 21.19
N LEU A 336 10.02 -12.01 21.34
CA LEU A 336 8.91 -12.95 21.15
C LEU A 336 8.37 -12.93 19.71
N SER A 337 8.28 -11.75 19.11
CA SER A 337 7.59 -11.56 17.83
C SER A 337 8.49 -11.73 16.59
N HIS A 338 9.81 -11.55 16.73
CA HIS A 338 10.74 -11.54 15.60
C HIS A 338 10.77 -12.89 14.88
N TYR A 339 10.66 -12.86 13.55
CA TYR A 339 10.57 -14.01 12.64
C TYR A 339 9.30 -14.88 12.80
N THR A 340 8.35 -14.51 13.64
CA THR A 340 7.09 -15.23 13.80
C THR A 340 6.00 -14.71 12.87
N ASP A 341 4.90 -15.44 12.77
CA ASP A 341 3.70 -15.01 12.04
C ASP A 341 3.05 -13.75 12.63
N TRP A 342 3.41 -13.31 13.82
CA TRP A 342 2.99 -12.01 14.36
C TRP A 342 3.44 -10.86 13.44
N THR A 343 4.66 -10.91 12.92
CA THR A 343 5.15 -9.94 11.93
C THR A 343 4.30 -9.95 10.66
N ILE A 344 3.82 -11.12 10.22
CA ILE A 344 2.93 -11.25 9.07
C ILE A 344 1.55 -10.66 9.39
N GLY A 345 1.02 -10.87 10.60
CA GLY A 345 -0.22 -10.22 11.07
C GLY A 345 -0.10 -8.70 11.06
N HIS A 346 0.99 -8.18 11.61
CA HIS A 346 1.28 -6.74 11.65
C HIS A 346 1.34 -6.12 10.25
N VAL A 347 2.11 -6.72 9.34
CA VAL A 347 2.25 -6.17 7.98
C VAL A 347 0.94 -6.20 7.20
N HIS A 348 0.07 -7.20 7.43
CA HIS A 348 -1.24 -7.26 6.77
C HIS A 348 -2.28 -6.38 7.44
N ALA A 349 -2.18 -6.08 8.74
CA ALA A 349 -2.96 -5.01 9.37
C ALA A 349 -2.68 -3.65 8.69
N GLY A 350 -1.42 -3.37 8.37
CA GLY A 350 -1.03 -2.20 7.58
C GLY A 350 -1.40 -2.32 6.10
N ALA A 351 -1.04 -3.43 5.44
CA ALA A 351 -1.21 -3.56 3.99
C ALA A 351 -2.67 -3.74 3.55
N LEU A 352 -3.45 -4.59 4.21
CA LEU A 352 -4.87 -4.79 3.91
C LEU A 352 -5.73 -3.74 4.61
N GLY A 353 -5.55 -3.59 5.93
CA GLY A 353 -6.40 -2.73 6.75
C GLY A 353 -6.20 -1.24 6.46
N TRP A 354 -4.97 -0.75 6.35
CA TRP A 354 -4.68 0.65 6.05
C TRP A 354 -4.57 0.89 4.54
N VAL A 355 -3.55 0.34 3.89
CA VAL A 355 -3.18 0.66 2.50
C VAL A 355 -4.25 0.25 1.51
N ALA A 356 -4.73 -0.99 1.56
CA ALA A 356 -5.72 -1.44 0.58
C ALA A 356 -7.08 -0.79 0.81
N MET A 357 -7.56 -0.66 2.05
CA MET A 357 -8.85 -0.04 2.32
C MET A 357 -8.92 1.42 1.87
N ILE A 358 -7.86 2.23 2.13
CA ILE A 358 -7.83 3.62 1.68
C ILE A 358 -7.72 3.73 0.16
N SER A 359 -6.96 2.83 -0.48
CA SER A 359 -6.85 2.76 -1.94
C SER A 359 -8.19 2.44 -2.60
N ILE A 360 -8.90 1.45 -2.07
CA ILE A 360 -10.21 1.03 -2.54
C ILE A 360 -11.23 2.17 -2.38
N GLY A 361 -11.31 2.76 -1.19
CA GLY A 361 -12.21 3.88 -0.91
C GLY A 361 -11.95 5.08 -1.81
N SER A 362 -10.66 5.46 -1.96
CA SER A 362 -10.26 6.56 -2.85
C SER A 362 -10.58 6.28 -4.32
N THR A 363 -10.37 5.04 -4.78
CA THR A 363 -10.68 4.63 -6.15
C THR A 363 -12.19 4.66 -6.41
N TYR A 364 -13.02 4.15 -5.51
CA TYR A 364 -14.48 4.26 -5.61
C TYR A 364 -14.95 5.72 -5.65
N HIS A 365 -14.32 6.61 -4.87
CA HIS A 365 -14.60 8.03 -4.90
C HIS A 365 -14.26 8.68 -6.25
N MET A 366 -13.13 8.27 -6.85
CA MET A 366 -12.62 8.88 -8.09
C MET A 366 -13.32 8.37 -9.35
N ILE A 367 -13.58 7.06 -9.46
CA ILE A 367 -14.05 6.43 -10.71
C ILE A 367 -15.23 7.17 -11.35
N PRO A 368 -16.35 7.47 -10.67
CA PRO A 368 -17.42 8.19 -11.32
C PRO A 368 -16.97 9.55 -11.88
N LYS A 369 -16.19 10.28 -11.07
CA LYS A 369 -15.77 11.65 -11.42
C LYS A 369 -14.82 11.71 -12.61
N ILE A 370 -13.88 10.77 -12.71
CA ILE A 370 -12.90 10.75 -13.80
C ILE A 370 -13.49 10.16 -15.09
N PHE A 371 -14.57 9.39 -15.00
CA PHE A 371 -15.28 8.85 -16.17
C PHE A 371 -16.55 9.62 -16.52
N GLY A 372 -16.85 10.74 -15.84
CA GLY A 372 -18.03 11.56 -16.11
C GLY A 372 -19.35 10.85 -15.76
N ARG A 373 -19.36 10.03 -14.72
CA ARG A 373 -20.54 9.29 -14.28
C ARG A 373 -21.10 9.92 -13.00
N PRO A 374 -22.42 9.92 -12.80
CA PRO A 374 -23.03 10.51 -11.60
C PRO A 374 -22.66 9.75 -10.32
N GLN A 375 -22.54 8.43 -10.41
CA GLN A 375 -22.23 7.55 -9.27
C GLN A 375 -21.66 6.21 -9.77
N MET A 376 -21.22 5.35 -8.84
CA MET A 376 -20.90 3.96 -9.11
C MET A 376 -22.15 3.17 -9.52
N HIS A 377 -21.98 2.15 -10.36
CA HIS A 377 -23.07 1.31 -10.84
C HIS A 377 -23.93 0.73 -9.70
N SER A 378 -23.33 0.31 -8.60
CA SER A 378 -24.06 -0.26 -7.46
C SER A 378 -23.40 0.05 -6.12
N ILE A 379 -24.12 0.75 -5.26
CA ILE A 379 -23.74 1.00 -3.86
C ILE A 379 -23.80 -0.30 -3.04
N GLY A 380 -24.75 -1.19 -3.35
CA GLY A 380 -24.84 -2.51 -2.71
C GLY A 380 -23.59 -3.36 -2.90
N LEU A 381 -23.00 -3.38 -4.12
CA LEU A 381 -21.74 -4.08 -4.38
C LEU A 381 -20.56 -3.47 -3.60
N ILE A 382 -20.53 -2.15 -3.42
CA ILE A 382 -19.51 -1.51 -2.58
C ILE A 382 -19.67 -1.97 -1.12
N ASN A 383 -20.91 -2.03 -0.63
CA ASN A 383 -21.19 -2.50 0.72
C ASN A 383 -20.80 -3.97 0.94
N THR A 384 -21.10 -4.85 -0.02
CA THR A 384 -20.68 -6.26 0.01
C THR A 384 -19.14 -6.36 0.03
N HIS A 385 -18.45 -5.62 -0.85
CA HIS A 385 -17.00 -5.56 -0.86
C HIS A 385 -16.45 -5.11 0.48
N PHE A 386 -17.01 -4.05 1.07
CA PHE A 386 -16.57 -3.54 2.37
C PHE A 386 -16.59 -4.62 3.46
N TRP A 387 -17.70 -5.36 3.57
CA TRP A 387 -17.82 -6.40 4.59
C TRP A 387 -16.88 -7.58 4.33
N LEU A 388 -16.77 -8.05 3.09
CA LEU A 388 -15.84 -9.11 2.72
C LEU A 388 -14.40 -8.72 3.02
N ALA A 389 -13.98 -7.50 2.65
CA ALA A 389 -12.64 -7.01 2.90
C ALA A 389 -12.37 -6.84 4.42
N THR A 390 -13.34 -6.30 5.18
CA THR A 390 -13.17 -6.08 6.62
C THR A 390 -13.09 -7.39 7.38
N ILE A 391 -14.04 -8.31 7.15
CA ILE A 391 -14.05 -9.63 7.80
C ILE A 391 -12.81 -10.43 7.39
N GLY A 392 -12.46 -10.42 6.12
CA GLY A 392 -11.27 -11.09 5.60
C GLY A 392 -9.99 -10.60 6.27
N THR A 393 -9.83 -9.29 6.42
CA THR A 393 -8.68 -8.70 7.12
C THR A 393 -8.63 -9.13 8.59
N VAL A 394 -9.75 -9.06 9.31
CA VAL A 394 -9.80 -9.43 10.74
C VAL A 394 -9.46 -10.91 10.94
N LEU A 395 -10.03 -11.82 10.14
CA LEU A 395 -9.71 -13.24 10.19
C LEU A 395 -8.22 -13.49 9.93
N TYR A 396 -7.68 -12.82 8.91
CA TYR A 396 -6.27 -12.96 8.55
C TYR A 396 -5.34 -12.54 9.70
N ILE A 397 -5.49 -11.31 10.19
CA ILE A 397 -4.55 -10.77 11.19
C ILE A 397 -4.69 -11.48 12.53
N ALA A 398 -5.91 -11.80 12.97
CA ALA A 398 -6.14 -12.49 14.23
C ALA A 398 -5.49 -13.88 14.24
N SER A 399 -5.63 -14.65 13.14
CA SER A 399 -4.98 -15.95 13.03
C SER A 399 -3.45 -15.86 13.06
N MET A 400 -2.88 -14.82 12.45
CA MET A 400 -1.43 -14.61 12.43
C MET A 400 -0.90 -14.12 13.78
N TRP A 401 -1.67 -13.35 14.54
CA TRP A 401 -1.30 -12.99 15.91
C TRP A 401 -1.26 -14.23 16.83
N VAL A 402 -2.29 -15.07 16.77
CA VAL A 402 -2.34 -16.32 17.53
C VAL A 402 -1.17 -17.22 17.16
N ASN A 403 -0.93 -17.44 15.86
CA ASN A 403 0.21 -18.22 15.39
C ASN A 403 1.54 -17.64 15.88
N GLY A 404 1.74 -16.34 15.69
CA GLY A 404 3.00 -15.70 16.02
C GLY A 404 3.34 -15.73 17.51
N ILE A 405 2.34 -15.52 18.37
CA ILE A 405 2.52 -15.64 19.82
C ILE A 405 2.83 -17.10 20.19
N THR A 406 2.10 -18.06 19.64
CA THR A 406 2.34 -19.49 19.87
C THR A 406 3.73 -19.91 19.43
N GLN A 407 4.16 -19.53 18.21
CA GLN A 407 5.50 -19.79 17.69
C GLN A 407 6.57 -19.20 18.59
N GLY A 408 6.45 -17.92 18.97
CA GLY A 408 7.42 -17.25 19.81
C GLY A 408 7.58 -17.89 21.18
N LEU A 409 6.48 -18.35 21.79
CA LEU A 409 6.50 -19.07 23.06
C LEU A 409 7.14 -20.46 22.91
N MET A 410 6.77 -21.22 21.87
CA MET A 410 7.32 -22.55 21.63
C MET A 410 8.82 -22.51 21.31
N TRP A 411 9.28 -21.56 20.49
CA TRP A 411 10.71 -21.44 20.12
C TRP A 411 11.61 -21.01 21.27
N ARG A 412 11.05 -20.42 22.31
CA ARG A 412 11.79 -19.96 23.51
C ARG A 412 11.72 -20.94 24.67
N ALA A 413 10.90 -21.98 24.56
CA ALA A 413 10.79 -23.00 25.59
C ALA A 413 12.03 -23.88 25.60
N ILE A 414 12.76 -23.89 26.72
CA ILE A 414 14.01 -24.60 26.90
C ILE A 414 13.86 -25.49 28.14
N ASN A 415 14.29 -26.74 28.01
CA ASN A 415 14.38 -27.70 29.13
C ASN A 415 15.55 -27.34 30.07
N ASP A 416 15.57 -27.94 31.27
CA ASP A 416 16.61 -27.71 32.27
C ASP A 416 18.03 -28.06 31.79
N ASP A 417 18.14 -29.02 30.83
CA ASP A 417 19.40 -29.43 30.19
C ASP A 417 19.83 -28.51 29.04
N GLY A 418 19.06 -27.45 28.74
CA GLY A 418 19.34 -26.51 27.65
C GLY A 418 18.86 -26.92 26.26
N THR A 419 18.19 -28.08 26.13
CA THR A 419 17.58 -28.51 24.87
C THR A 419 16.25 -27.80 24.61
N LEU A 420 15.81 -27.71 23.33
CA LEU A 420 14.51 -27.15 22.99
C LEU A 420 13.39 -28.07 23.47
N THR A 421 12.37 -27.48 24.10
CA THR A 421 11.19 -28.24 24.56
C THR A 421 10.35 -28.74 23.37
N TYR A 422 10.25 -27.94 22.32
CA TYR A 422 9.48 -28.25 21.11
C TYR A 422 10.38 -28.32 19.89
N SER A 423 10.11 -29.28 19.02
CA SER A 423 10.74 -29.35 17.69
C SER A 423 10.13 -28.32 16.74
N PHE A 424 10.80 -28.07 15.62
CA PHE A 424 10.26 -27.22 14.55
C PHE A 424 8.94 -27.79 13.99
N VAL A 425 8.83 -29.11 13.87
CA VAL A 425 7.62 -29.77 13.33
C VAL A 425 6.43 -29.58 14.26
N GLU A 426 6.62 -29.69 15.57
CA GLU A 426 5.55 -29.44 16.55
C GLU A 426 5.07 -27.99 16.50
N ALA A 427 5.98 -27.00 16.37
CA ALA A 427 5.61 -25.61 16.22
C ALA A 427 4.85 -25.34 14.91
N LEU A 428 5.23 -26.01 13.82
CA LEU A 428 4.54 -25.95 12.53
C LEU A 428 3.13 -26.56 12.61
N GLN A 429 2.99 -27.74 13.25
CA GLN A 429 1.68 -28.37 13.47
C GLN A 429 0.74 -27.51 14.29
N ALA A 430 1.26 -26.84 15.35
CA ALA A 430 0.48 -25.91 16.16
C ALA A 430 -0.01 -24.68 15.35
N SER A 431 0.75 -24.27 14.35
CA SER A 431 0.41 -23.12 13.48
C SER A 431 -0.57 -23.45 12.35
N HIS A 432 -0.70 -24.72 11.97
CA HIS A 432 -1.46 -25.13 10.80
C HIS A 432 -2.95 -24.73 10.80
N PRO A 433 -3.71 -24.78 11.91
CA PRO A 433 -5.07 -24.27 11.95
C PRO A 433 -5.17 -22.78 11.61
N GLY A 434 -4.20 -21.98 12.06
CA GLY A 434 -4.12 -20.55 11.73
C GLY A 434 -3.86 -20.29 10.24
N TYR A 435 -3.09 -21.15 9.57
CA TYR A 435 -2.89 -21.07 8.12
C TYR A 435 -4.17 -21.29 7.32
N ILE A 436 -5.04 -22.18 7.78
CA ILE A 436 -6.38 -22.39 7.17
C ILE A 436 -7.21 -21.10 7.31
N VAL A 437 -7.28 -20.52 8.51
CA VAL A 437 -8.04 -19.28 8.75
C VAL A 437 -7.46 -18.11 7.95
N ARG A 438 -6.13 -18.01 7.84
CA ARG A 438 -5.41 -17.06 7.00
C ARG A 438 -5.83 -17.16 5.53
N ALA A 439 -5.87 -18.38 4.98
CA ALA A 439 -6.26 -18.60 3.59
C ALA A 439 -7.73 -18.20 3.35
N ILE A 440 -8.64 -18.53 4.27
CA ILE A 440 -10.06 -18.12 4.22
C ILE A 440 -10.18 -16.60 4.27
N GLY A 441 -9.50 -15.94 5.20
CA GLY A 441 -9.49 -14.47 5.32
C GLY A 441 -8.99 -13.79 4.05
N GLY A 442 -7.90 -14.30 3.48
CA GLY A 442 -7.37 -13.83 2.19
C GLY A 442 -8.37 -14.03 1.03
N ALA A 443 -9.04 -15.17 0.98
CA ALA A 443 -10.06 -15.46 -0.04
C ALA A 443 -11.26 -14.49 0.05
N PHE A 444 -11.71 -14.14 1.26
CA PHE A 444 -12.76 -13.13 1.46
C PHE A 444 -12.31 -11.77 0.91
N PHE A 445 -11.10 -11.33 1.24
CA PHE A 445 -10.58 -10.05 0.75
C PHE A 445 -10.46 -10.04 -0.78
N ALA A 446 -9.87 -11.06 -1.38
CA ALA A 446 -9.73 -11.20 -2.83
C ALA A 446 -11.08 -11.26 -3.55
N SER A 447 -12.08 -11.96 -2.98
CA SER A 447 -13.45 -11.98 -3.51
C SER A 447 -14.07 -10.58 -3.55
N GLY A 448 -13.82 -9.76 -2.53
CA GLY A 448 -14.22 -8.35 -2.52
C GLY A 448 -13.68 -7.56 -3.72
N MET A 449 -12.43 -7.81 -4.13
CA MET A 449 -11.83 -7.18 -5.31
C MET A 449 -12.53 -7.56 -6.62
N LEU A 450 -13.09 -8.76 -6.72
CA LEU A 450 -13.89 -9.18 -7.89
C LEU A 450 -15.20 -8.39 -7.98
N PHE A 451 -15.86 -8.14 -6.84
CA PHE A 451 -17.02 -7.24 -6.79
C PHE A 451 -16.65 -5.82 -7.21
N MET A 452 -15.49 -5.32 -6.78
CA MET A 452 -14.98 -4.02 -7.22
C MET A 452 -14.76 -3.98 -8.73
N ALA A 453 -14.11 -4.99 -9.30
CA ALA A 453 -13.85 -5.06 -10.72
C ALA A 453 -15.15 -5.02 -11.54
N TYR A 454 -16.12 -5.83 -11.17
CA TYR A 454 -17.43 -5.83 -11.83
C TYR A 454 -18.13 -4.47 -11.72
N ASN A 455 -18.14 -3.87 -10.54
CA ASN A 455 -18.78 -2.59 -10.30
C ASN A 455 -18.13 -1.45 -11.11
N VAL A 456 -16.77 -1.43 -11.13
CA VAL A 456 -16.00 -0.46 -11.93
C VAL A 456 -16.24 -0.68 -13.42
N PHE A 457 -16.19 -1.92 -13.90
CA PHE A 457 -16.46 -2.24 -15.30
C PHE A 457 -17.84 -1.75 -15.75
N ARG A 458 -18.89 -2.02 -14.96
CA ARG A 458 -20.25 -1.58 -15.26
C ARG A 458 -20.37 -0.05 -15.21
N THR A 459 -19.69 0.60 -14.26
CA THR A 459 -19.67 2.08 -14.15
C THR A 459 -19.03 2.73 -15.38
N VAL A 460 -17.89 2.21 -15.80
CA VAL A 460 -17.12 2.77 -16.93
C VAL A 460 -17.86 2.59 -18.26
N ARG A 461 -18.53 1.44 -18.45
CA ARG A 461 -19.26 1.10 -19.66
C ARG A 461 -20.70 1.62 -19.72
N ALA A 462 -21.24 2.18 -18.64
CA ALA A 462 -22.55 2.79 -18.66
C ALA A 462 -22.60 3.88 -19.76
N SER A 463 -23.63 3.92 -20.57
CA SER A 463 -23.87 5.02 -21.52
C SER A 463 -24.01 6.34 -20.75
N ASP A 464 -23.57 7.43 -21.37
CA ASP A 464 -23.81 8.77 -20.83
C ASP A 464 -25.34 8.97 -20.77
N PRO A 465 -25.92 9.39 -19.65
CA PRO A 465 -27.34 9.66 -19.57
C PRO A 465 -27.85 10.60 -20.65
N ALA A 466 -27.05 11.61 -21.02
CA ALA A 466 -27.37 12.53 -22.09
C ALA A 466 -27.33 11.86 -23.49
N GLU A 467 -26.37 10.96 -23.74
CA GLU A 467 -26.31 10.18 -24.99
C GLU A 467 -27.45 9.15 -25.04
N ALA A 468 -27.79 8.52 -23.91
CA ALA A 468 -28.89 7.57 -23.85
C ALA A 468 -30.26 8.25 -24.09
N GLU A 469 -30.43 9.46 -23.53
CA GLU A 469 -31.65 10.26 -23.74
C GLU A 469 -31.75 10.77 -25.18
N ALA A 470 -30.64 11.23 -25.77
CA ALA A 470 -30.56 11.62 -27.18
C ALA A 470 -30.84 10.44 -28.12
N ALA A 471 -30.27 9.26 -27.86
CA ALA A 471 -30.53 8.04 -28.62
C ALA A 471 -32.01 7.59 -28.51
N ALA A 472 -32.61 7.69 -27.32
CA ALA A 472 -34.02 7.40 -27.13
C ALA A 472 -34.93 8.39 -27.89
N GLN A 473 -34.61 9.67 -27.89
CA GLN A 473 -35.35 10.70 -28.66
C GLN A 473 -35.23 10.46 -30.18
N ILE A 474 -34.06 10.08 -30.70
CA ILE A 474 -33.87 9.72 -32.11
C ILE A 474 -34.66 8.45 -32.45
N ALA A 475 -34.66 7.44 -31.58
CA ALA A 475 -35.41 6.21 -31.80
C ALA A 475 -36.96 6.47 -31.85
N VAL A 476 -37.45 7.38 -31.02
CA VAL A 476 -38.87 7.79 -31.02
C VAL A 476 -39.21 8.63 -32.26
N ALA A 477 -38.30 9.51 -32.69
CA ALA A 477 -38.51 10.33 -33.90
C ALA A 477 -38.42 9.54 -35.22
N GLY A 478 -37.69 8.40 -35.23
CA GLY A 478 -37.61 7.50 -36.40
C GLY A 478 -38.72 6.46 -36.49
N ALA A 479 -39.61 6.40 -35.49
CA ALA A 479 -40.75 5.49 -35.43
C ALA A 479 -42.10 6.15 -35.90
N HIS A 480 -42.03 7.40 -36.32
CA HIS A 480 -43.12 8.16 -37.00
C HIS A 480 -42.75 8.47 -38.45
#